data_43d029b18d50a85a5001ecd627c6eab2
#
_entry.id   43d029b18d50a85a5001ecd627c6eab2
#
_cell.length_a   1.000
_cell.length_b   1.000
_cell.length_c   1.000
_cell.angle_alpha   90.00
_cell.angle_beta   90.00
_cell.angle_gamma   90.00
#
_symmetry.space_group_name_H-M   'P 1'
#
loop_
_entity.id
_entity.type
_entity.pdbx_description
1 polymer ?
#
loop_
_entity_poly.entity_id
_entity_poly.type
_entity_poly.pdbx_seq_one_letter_code
_entity_poly.pdbx_strand_id
1 'polypeptide(L)'
;MAKVLKADVICWATPIYYYEMSGQMKTLIDRMNAMYEQDYQFRDVYLLTTAAEDEAETPKRAETGLTGWIDCYPKSRLAGTLFCGGVNDAREIEGNPKLQEAFDLGKSIG
;
A
#
# COMPACT_ATOMS: atom_id res chain seq x y z
N MET A 1 0.04 16.86 -1.14
CA MET A 1 1.17 16.69 -0.21
C MET A 1 0.86 17.10 1.22
N ALA A 2 0.25 18.24 1.43
CA ALA A 2 -0.04 18.71 2.79
C ALA A 2 -0.81 17.68 3.62
N LYS A 3 -1.77 16.99 3.02
CA LYS A 3 -2.55 15.95 3.71
C LYS A 3 -1.68 14.76 4.12
N VAL A 4 -0.73 14.37 3.28
CA VAL A 4 0.17 13.26 3.60
C VAL A 4 1.07 13.63 4.77
N LEU A 5 1.65 14.82 4.75
CA LEU A 5 2.55 15.26 5.81
C LEU A 5 1.85 15.33 7.18
N LYS A 6 0.55 15.60 7.20
CA LYS A 6 -0.25 15.74 8.43
C LYS A 6 -1.01 14.48 8.83
N ALA A 7 -1.02 13.45 7.99
CA ALA A 7 -1.72 12.21 8.29
C ALA A 7 -0.98 11.44 9.40
N ASP A 8 -1.72 10.75 10.24
CA ASP A 8 -1.14 9.89 11.27
C ASP A 8 -0.74 8.52 10.71
N VAL A 9 -1.50 8.02 9.75
CA VAL A 9 -1.33 6.72 9.12
C VAL A 9 -1.48 6.89 7.62
N ILE A 10 -0.65 6.19 6.86
CA ILE A 10 -0.75 6.15 5.39
C ILE A 10 -1.12 4.71 4.99
N CYS A 11 -2.15 4.59 4.18
CA CYS A 11 -2.51 3.30 3.60
C CYS A 11 -2.41 3.41 2.08
N TRP A 12 -1.49 2.66 1.49
CA TRP A 12 -1.35 2.56 0.05
C TRP A 12 -2.19 1.40 -0.46
N ALA A 13 -2.84 1.58 -1.58
CA ALA A 13 -3.62 0.53 -2.23
C ALA A 13 -3.30 0.51 -3.71
N THR A 14 -2.98 -0.66 -4.25
CA THR A 14 -2.62 -0.81 -5.66
C THR A 14 -2.96 -2.20 -6.17
N PRO A 15 -3.48 -2.30 -7.41
CA PRO A 15 -3.42 -3.58 -8.11
C PRO A 15 -1.96 -3.90 -8.47
N ILE A 16 -1.67 -5.18 -8.64
CA ILE A 16 -0.35 -5.63 -9.08
C ILE A 16 -0.40 -5.86 -10.58
N TYR A 17 0.46 -5.19 -11.30
CA TYR A 17 0.67 -5.36 -12.74
C TYR A 17 2.12 -5.73 -12.97
N TYR A 18 2.35 -6.89 -13.62
CA TYR A 18 3.70 -7.39 -13.86
C TYR A 18 4.54 -7.39 -12.58
N TYR A 19 3.91 -7.84 -11.47
CA TYR A 19 4.53 -8.02 -10.14
C TYR A 19 4.93 -6.74 -9.44
N GLU A 20 4.55 -5.58 -9.97
CA GLU A 20 4.88 -4.28 -9.39
C GLU A 20 3.64 -3.47 -9.06
N MET A 21 3.83 -2.38 -8.33
CA MET A 21 2.76 -1.42 -8.10
C MET A 21 2.30 -0.80 -9.42
N SER A 22 1.08 -0.29 -9.44
CA SER A 22 0.57 0.38 -10.64
C SER A 22 1.39 1.62 -10.98
N GLY A 23 1.37 2.01 -12.26
CA GLY A 23 2.03 3.24 -12.70
C GLY A 23 1.46 4.47 -12.00
N GLN A 24 0.16 4.47 -11.71
CA GLN A 24 -0.47 5.57 -10.98
C GLN A 24 0.11 5.73 -9.58
N MET A 25 0.30 4.63 -8.85
CA MET A 25 0.90 4.68 -7.52
C MET A 25 2.35 5.16 -7.60
N LYS A 26 3.12 4.63 -8.55
CA LYS A 26 4.52 5.02 -8.70
C LYS A 26 4.65 6.50 -9.05
N THR A 27 3.79 7.01 -9.92
CA THR A 27 3.76 8.43 -10.26
C THR A 27 3.48 9.30 -9.03
N LEU A 28 2.54 8.87 -8.18
CA LEU A 28 2.24 9.60 -6.94
C LEU A 28 3.44 9.60 -5.99
N ILE A 29 4.08 8.45 -5.83
CA ILE A 29 5.30 8.34 -5.02
C ILE A 29 6.38 9.27 -5.53
N ASP A 30 6.62 9.28 -6.84
CA ASP A 30 7.65 10.13 -7.43
C ASP A 30 7.35 11.62 -7.23
N ARG A 31 6.08 12.01 -7.28
CA ARG A 31 5.68 13.39 -7.01
C ARG A 31 5.90 13.80 -5.55
N MET A 32 5.91 12.83 -4.64
CA MET A 32 6.18 13.09 -3.23
C MET A 32 7.64 13.43 -2.95
N ASN A 33 8.50 13.39 -3.96
CA ASN A 33 9.87 13.85 -3.80
C ASN A 33 9.96 15.28 -3.25
N ALA A 34 8.95 16.10 -3.53
CA ALA A 34 8.87 17.46 -2.98
C ALA A 34 8.68 17.49 -1.46
N MET A 35 8.26 16.38 -0.84
CA MET A 35 8.13 16.24 0.63
C MET A 35 9.46 15.90 1.30
N TYR A 36 10.45 15.47 0.54
CA TYR A 36 11.72 15.01 1.10
C TYR A 36 12.34 16.14 1.94
N GLU A 37 12.83 15.77 3.11
CA GLU A 37 13.40 16.70 4.10
C GLU A 37 12.38 17.60 4.81
N GLN A 38 11.08 17.47 4.52
CA GLN A 38 10.05 18.16 5.29
C GLN A 38 9.64 17.33 6.51
N ASP A 39 9.13 17.98 7.54
CA ASP A 39 8.62 17.29 8.71
C ASP A 39 7.32 16.57 8.35
N TYR A 40 7.13 15.38 8.90
CA TYR A 40 5.97 14.56 8.63
C TYR A 40 5.47 13.89 9.93
N GLN A 41 4.17 13.66 9.99
CA GLN A 41 3.53 13.15 11.19
C GLN A 41 3.30 11.64 11.16
N PHE A 42 3.15 11.03 9.98
CA PHE A 42 2.83 9.61 9.89
C PHE A 42 3.95 8.73 10.44
N ARG A 43 3.53 7.58 10.98
CA ARG A 43 4.46 6.54 11.50
C ARG A 43 4.15 5.19 10.88
N ASP A 44 2.90 4.73 10.95
CA ASP A 44 2.49 3.43 10.43
C ASP A 44 2.03 3.56 9.00
N VAL A 45 2.58 2.70 8.14
CA VAL A 45 2.23 2.63 6.72
C VAL A 45 1.70 1.23 6.44
N TYR A 46 0.62 1.15 5.70
CA TYR A 46 -0.01 -0.11 5.31
C TYR A 46 -0.06 -0.22 3.78
N LEU A 47 -0.07 -1.45 3.29
CA LEU A 47 -0.19 -1.71 1.86
C LEU A 47 -1.27 -2.76 1.61
N LEU A 48 -2.24 -2.40 0.78
CA LEU A 48 -3.28 -3.31 0.30
C LEU A 48 -3.03 -3.56 -1.19
N THR A 49 -3.00 -4.84 -1.58
CA THR A 49 -2.75 -5.21 -2.98
C THR A 49 -3.76 -6.24 -3.47
N THR A 50 -4.01 -6.22 -4.78
CA THR A 50 -4.82 -7.22 -5.47
C THR A 50 -4.09 -7.66 -6.73
N ALA A 51 -4.36 -8.88 -7.20
CA ALA A 51 -3.80 -9.38 -8.44
C ALA A 51 -4.65 -10.50 -9.02
N ALA A 52 -4.51 -10.76 -10.32
CA ALA A 52 -5.10 -11.93 -10.95
C ALA A 52 -4.43 -13.21 -10.47
N GLU A 53 -3.11 -13.19 -10.30
CA GLU A 53 -2.34 -14.32 -9.79
C GLU A 53 -2.45 -14.39 -8.27
N ASP A 54 -2.49 -15.63 -7.73
CA ASP A 54 -2.62 -15.84 -6.29
C ASP A 54 -1.47 -16.71 -5.78
N GLU A 55 -0.26 -16.15 -5.82
CA GLU A 55 0.95 -16.80 -5.32
C GLU A 55 1.55 -15.94 -4.20
N ALA A 56 2.28 -16.58 -3.30
CA ALA A 56 2.93 -15.86 -2.19
C ALA A 56 3.90 -14.78 -2.69
N GLU A 57 4.54 -15.01 -3.82
CA GLU A 57 5.52 -14.08 -4.39
C GLU A 57 4.89 -12.91 -5.15
N THR A 58 3.61 -13.01 -5.51
CA THR A 58 2.94 -12.03 -6.37
C THR A 58 3.08 -10.59 -5.87
N PRO A 59 2.86 -10.27 -4.57
CA PRO A 59 2.95 -8.89 -4.10
C PRO A 59 4.36 -8.44 -3.67
N LYS A 60 5.35 -9.32 -3.69
CA LYS A 60 6.65 -9.06 -3.04
C LYS A 60 7.42 -7.89 -3.63
N ARG A 61 7.42 -7.76 -4.96
CA ARG A 61 8.15 -6.66 -5.61
C ARG A 61 7.51 -5.31 -5.29
N ALA A 62 6.17 -5.25 -5.27
CA ALA A 62 5.46 -4.03 -4.90
C ALA A 62 5.74 -3.66 -3.44
N GLU A 63 5.77 -4.63 -2.55
CA GLU A 63 6.14 -4.40 -1.14
C GLU A 63 7.56 -3.85 -1.05
N THR A 64 8.51 -4.46 -1.76
CA THR A 64 9.91 -4.01 -1.77
C THR A 64 10.02 -2.59 -2.31
N GLY A 65 9.29 -2.28 -3.39
CA GLY A 65 9.29 -0.93 -3.95
C GLY A 65 8.76 0.11 -2.96
N LEU A 66 7.70 -0.24 -2.23
CA LEU A 66 7.15 0.66 -1.22
C LEU A 66 8.11 0.84 -0.04
N THR A 67 8.81 -0.20 0.36
CA THR A 67 9.81 -0.08 1.44
C THR A 67 10.92 0.91 1.09
N GLY A 68 11.26 1.04 -0.21
CA GLY A 68 12.20 2.07 -0.65
C GLY A 68 11.70 3.47 -0.32
N TRP A 69 10.40 3.73 -0.52
CA TRP A 69 9.80 5.00 -0.12
C TRP A 69 9.80 5.16 1.41
N ILE A 70 9.41 4.11 2.13
CA ILE A 70 9.35 4.13 3.60
C ILE A 70 10.73 4.41 4.18
N ASP A 71 11.78 3.82 3.62
CA ASP A 71 13.15 4.00 4.10
C ASP A 71 13.61 5.47 4.02
N CYS A 72 13.01 6.24 3.12
CA CYS A 72 13.29 7.68 3.02
C CYS A 72 12.58 8.50 4.12
N TYR A 73 11.71 7.87 4.88
CA TYR A 73 11.00 8.48 6.01
C TYR A 73 11.25 7.64 7.26
N PRO A 74 12.45 7.77 7.87
CA PRO A 74 12.93 6.81 8.87
C PRO A 74 12.11 6.73 10.16
N LYS A 75 11.23 7.70 10.42
CA LYS A 75 10.31 7.60 11.55
C LYS A 75 9.09 6.73 11.23
N SER A 76 8.91 6.33 9.97
CA SER A 76 7.80 5.49 9.55
C SER A 76 8.24 4.04 9.43
N ARG A 77 7.25 3.15 9.37
CA ARG A 77 7.48 1.72 9.20
C ARG A 77 6.33 1.08 8.43
N LEU A 78 6.61 -0.02 7.75
CA LEU A 78 5.55 -0.83 7.15
C LEU A 78 4.90 -1.65 8.26
N ALA A 79 3.74 -1.22 8.71
CA ALA A 79 3.04 -1.81 9.85
C ALA A 79 2.21 -3.04 9.47
N GLY A 80 1.78 -3.13 8.21
CA GLY A 80 1.02 -4.29 7.77
C GLY A 80 0.78 -4.29 6.26
N THR A 81 0.57 -5.48 5.72
CA THR A 81 0.22 -5.68 4.32
C THR A 81 -0.95 -6.66 4.23
N LEU A 82 -1.77 -6.51 3.19
CA LEU A 82 -2.82 -7.46 2.88
C LEU A 82 -2.89 -7.65 1.37
N PHE A 83 -2.79 -8.89 0.93
CA PHE A 83 -2.84 -9.26 -0.47
C PHE A 83 -4.08 -10.09 -0.76
N CYS A 84 -4.84 -9.72 -1.79
CA CYS A 84 -5.95 -10.50 -2.30
C CYS A 84 -5.64 -10.90 -3.74
N GLY A 85 -5.25 -12.16 -3.93
CA GLY A 85 -4.99 -12.72 -5.25
C GLY A 85 -6.24 -13.34 -5.86
N GLY A 86 -6.14 -13.73 -7.14
CA GLY A 86 -7.22 -14.39 -7.84
C GLY A 86 -8.38 -13.47 -8.21
N VAL A 87 -8.16 -12.17 -8.31
CA VAL A 87 -9.18 -11.20 -8.70
C VAL A 87 -8.71 -10.45 -9.94
N ASN A 88 -9.47 -10.52 -11.02
CA ASN A 88 -9.12 -9.93 -12.31
C ASN A 88 -10.22 -9.03 -12.86
N ASP A 89 -11.46 -9.49 -12.87
CA ASP A 89 -12.58 -8.76 -13.43
C ASP A 89 -13.24 -7.85 -12.39
N ALA A 90 -13.95 -6.85 -12.87
CA ALA A 90 -14.73 -5.96 -12.01
C ALA A 90 -15.67 -6.78 -11.12
N ARG A 91 -15.72 -6.44 -9.83
CA ARG A 91 -16.57 -7.08 -8.82
C ARG A 91 -16.21 -8.52 -8.47
N GLU A 92 -15.17 -9.09 -9.05
CA GLU A 92 -14.76 -10.47 -8.74
C GLU A 92 -14.38 -10.63 -7.27
N ILE A 93 -13.96 -9.55 -6.64
CA ILE A 93 -13.58 -9.54 -5.22
C ILE A 93 -14.79 -9.65 -4.28
N GLU A 94 -16.01 -9.40 -4.75
CA GLU A 94 -17.20 -9.49 -3.90
C GLU A 94 -17.31 -10.88 -3.27
N GLY A 95 -17.57 -10.92 -1.96
CA GLY A 95 -17.65 -12.19 -1.22
C GLY A 95 -16.33 -12.80 -0.83
N ASN A 96 -15.20 -12.20 -1.23
CA ASN A 96 -13.89 -12.73 -0.87
C ASN A 96 -13.60 -12.49 0.62
N PRO A 97 -13.14 -13.51 1.38
CA PRO A 97 -12.81 -13.36 2.80
C PRO A 97 -11.78 -12.26 3.10
N LYS A 98 -10.95 -11.91 2.13
CA LYS A 98 -9.95 -10.84 2.30
C LYS A 98 -10.59 -9.49 2.54
N LEU A 99 -11.84 -9.27 2.10
CA LEU A 99 -12.55 -8.03 2.40
C LEU A 99 -12.79 -7.89 3.91
N GLN A 100 -13.12 -8.98 4.61
CA GLN A 100 -13.29 -8.95 6.04
C GLN A 100 -11.96 -8.72 6.75
N GLU A 101 -10.88 -9.35 6.27
CA GLU A 101 -9.54 -9.12 6.82
C GLU A 101 -9.13 -7.66 6.67
N ALA A 102 -9.46 -7.03 5.52
CA ALA A 102 -9.16 -5.62 5.31
C ALA A 102 -9.97 -4.73 6.27
N PHE A 103 -11.23 -5.05 6.47
CA PHE A 103 -12.08 -4.34 7.43
C PHE A 103 -11.51 -4.43 8.85
N ASP A 104 -11.11 -5.64 9.25
CA ASP A 104 -10.55 -5.88 10.59
C ASP A 104 -9.21 -5.16 10.76
N LEU A 105 -8.39 -5.14 9.72
CA LEU A 105 -7.14 -4.37 9.73
C LEU A 105 -7.42 -2.90 9.96
N GLY A 106 -8.39 -2.34 9.24
CA GLY A 106 -8.79 -0.94 9.40
C GLY A 106 -9.26 -0.63 10.82
N LYS A 107 -10.04 -1.54 11.41
CA LYS A 107 -10.50 -1.39 12.81
C LYS A 107 -9.35 -1.40 13.80
N SER A 108 -8.27 -2.09 13.51
CA SER A 108 -7.10 -2.17 14.41
C SER A 108 -6.27 -0.89 14.41
N ILE A 109 -6.48 -0.04 13.42
CA ILE A 109 -5.80 1.25 13.30
C ILE A 109 -6.61 2.25 14.13
N GLY A 110 -6.24 2.40 15.31
CA GLY A 110 -7.02 3.25 16.16
C GLY A 110 -6.20 4.12 17.01
#